data_699ff5d053e238d6897b36393beaddf0
#
_entry.id   699ff5d053e238d6897b36393beaddf0
#
_cell.length_a   1.000
_cell.length_b   1.000
_cell.length_c   1.000
_cell.angle_alpha   90.00
_cell.angle_beta   90.00
_cell.angle_gamma   90.00
#
_symmetry.space_group_name_H-M   'P 1'
#
loop_
_entity.id
_entity.type
_entity.pdbx_description
1 polymer ?
#
loop_
_entity_poly.entity_id
_entity_poly.type
_entity_poly.pdbx_seq_one_letter_code
_entity_poly.pdbx_strand_id
1 'polypeptide(L)'
;MNDIKKIHLIGIGGAGMSGIAEILINLDYEISGSDLVDTPITQRLESLGAEIFYAHDASNVAEKDLVVISSAISHENLEVSEAEKLKIPVIKRAEMLANLMMLKESVAIAGSHGKTTITCILAHIFSSNELDPTYIIGGKVESFASNAKLGKGKHIFTEADESDGSFLLLRPHKAVIANIDNDHLEAYDLSLIHI
;
A
#
# COMPACT_ATOMS: atom_id res chain seq x y z
N MET A 1 14.07 5.63 -9.24
CA MET A 1 12.72 6.01 -9.69
C MET A 1 12.69 7.28 -10.59
N ASN A 2 13.85 7.78 -11.04
CA ASN A 2 13.89 9.08 -11.75
C ASN A 2 13.18 9.14 -13.11
N ASP A 3 12.82 8.01 -13.70
CA ASP A 3 12.18 7.96 -15.02
C ASP A 3 10.74 7.40 -14.98
N ILE A 4 10.24 6.97 -13.80
CA ILE A 4 8.89 6.43 -13.65
C ILE A 4 7.93 7.58 -13.43
N LYS A 5 6.88 7.67 -14.26
CA LYS A 5 5.79 8.64 -14.13
C LYS A 5 4.42 7.99 -14.12
N LYS A 6 4.22 6.95 -14.94
CA LYS A 6 2.95 6.28 -15.15
C LYS A 6 2.93 4.94 -14.42
N ILE A 7 2.13 4.81 -13.39
CA ILE A 7 2.05 3.61 -12.56
C ILE A 7 0.64 3.02 -12.66
N HIS A 8 0.56 1.72 -12.93
CA HIS A 8 -0.69 0.98 -12.95
C HIS A 8 -0.80 0.05 -11.74
N LEU A 9 -1.92 0.09 -11.02
CA LEU A 9 -2.14 -0.72 -9.83
C LEU A 9 -3.26 -1.73 -10.07
N ILE A 10 -2.93 -3.03 -10.08
CA ILE A 10 -3.91 -4.11 -10.28
C ILE A 10 -4.51 -4.49 -8.93
N GLY A 11 -5.85 -4.43 -8.80
CA GLY A 11 -6.59 -4.53 -7.55
C GLY A 11 -6.53 -3.22 -6.73
N ILE A 12 -6.66 -2.08 -7.42
CA ILE A 12 -6.48 -0.73 -6.84
C ILE A 12 -7.48 -0.40 -5.74
N GLY A 13 -8.68 -0.99 -5.77
CA GLY A 13 -9.74 -0.80 -4.77
C GLY A 13 -9.49 -1.51 -3.44
N GLY A 14 -8.48 -2.39 -3.38
CA GLY A 14 -8.09 -3.03 -2.13
C GLY A 14 -7.60 -2.02 -1.08
N ALA A 15 -7.92 -2.24 0.21
CA ALA A 15 -7.64 -1.28 1.28
C ALA A 15 -6.16 -0.83 1.35
N GLY A 16 -5.21 -1.77 1.22
CA GLY A 16 -3.79 -1.44 1.22
C GLY A 16 -3.29 -0.83 -0.09
N MET A 17 -3.91 -1.17 -1.23
CA MET A 17 -3.55 -0.63 -2.54
C MET A 17 -4.04 0.81 -2.70
N SER A 18 -5.28 1.09 -2.30
CA SER A 18 -5.88 2.42 -2.41
C SER A 18 -5.11 3.49 -1.64
N GLY A 19 -4.60 3.14 -0.45
CA GLY A 19 -3.76 4.05 0.33
C GLY A 19 -2.44 4.39 -0.39
N ILE A 20 -1.80 3.40 -1.00
CA ILE A 20 -0.60 3.61 -1.82
C ILE A 20 -0.92 4.47 -3.04
N ALA A 21 -2.03 4.18 -3.75
CA ALA A 21 -2.48 4.96 -4.90
C ALA A 21 -2.68 6.44 -4.53
N GLU A 22 -3.37 6.73 -3.41
CA GLU A 22 -3.60 8.09 -2.93
C GLU A 22 -2.28 8.84 -2.64
N ILE A 23 -1.30 8.17 -2.01
CA ILE A 23 0.02 8.77 -1.78
C ILE A 23 0.75 9.06 -3.10
N LEU A 24 0.73 8.12 -4.05
CA LEU A 24 1.39 8.29 -5.35
C LEU A 24 0.77 9.42 -6.17
N ILE A 25 -0.57 9.56 -6.18
CA ILE A 25 -1.26 10.70 -6.81
C ILE A 25 -0.79 12.01 -6.19
N ASN A 26 -0.72 12.09 -4.86
CA ASN A 26 -0.26 13.30 -4.17
C ASN A 26 1.25 13.57 -4.33
N LEU A 27 2.01 12.60 -4.85
CA LEU A 27 3.42 12.75 -5.27
C LEU A 27 3.55 13.06 -6.78
N ASP A 28 2.45 13.45 -7.44
CA ASP A 28 2.37 13.83 -8.84
C ASP A 28 2.72 12.70 -9.84
N TYR A 29 2.50 11.42 -9.45
CA TYR A 29 2.51 10.31 -10.40
C TYR A 29 1.18 10.23 -11.17
N GLU A 30 1.24 9.86 -12.43
CA GLU A 30 0.07 9.51 -13.25
C GLU A 30 -0.39 8.10 -12.87
N ILE A 31 -1.49 7.99 -12.17
CA ILE A 31 -2.00 6.73 -11.63
C ILE A 31 -3.16 6.21 -12.46
N SER A 32 -3.06 4.95 -12.84
CA SER A 32 -4.18 4.15 -13.32
C SER A 32 -4.29 2.86 -12.51
N GLY A 33 -5.42 2.21 -12.58
CA GLY A 33 -5.55 0.89 -11.95
C GLY A 33 -6.79 0.15 -12.41
N SER A 34 -6.81 -1.14 -12.14
CA SER A 34 -7.93 -2.01 -12.42
C SER A 34 -8.51 -2.60 -11.13
N ASP A 35 -9.82 -2.76 -11.13
CA ASP A 35 -10.57 -3.51 -10.11
C ASP A 35 -11.81 -4.12 -10.75
N LEU A 36 -12.41 -5.13 -10.12
CA LEU A 36 -13.62 -5.77 -10.63
C LEU A 36 -14.92 -5.09 -10.16
N VAL A 37 -14.82 -4.24 -9.14
CA VAL A 37 -15.98 -3.66 -8.49
C VAL A 37 -15.84 -2.14 -8.37
N ASP A 38 -16.89 -1.44 -8.79
CA ASP A 38 -17.07 -0.02 -8.49
C ASP A 38 -17.43 0.15 -7.01
N THR A 39 -16.61 0.87 -6.27
CA THR A 39 -16.73 1.08 -4.84
C THR A 39 -16.53 2.56 -4.48
N PRO A 40 -16.96 3.02 -3.29
CA PRO A 40 -16.63 4.36 -2.83
C PRO A 40 -15.11 4.65 -2.80
N ILE A 41 -14.28 3.60 -2.69
CA ILE A 41 -12.82 3.72 -2.71
C ILE A 41 -12.33 4.04 -4.13
N THR A 42 -12.78 3.29 -5.14
CA THR A 42 -12.40 3.52 -6.53
C THR A 42 -12.91 4.87 -7.02
N GLN A 43 -14.17 5.25 -6.70
CA GLN A 43 -14.75 6.55 -7.01
C GLN A 43 -13.95 7.71 -6.38
N ARG A 44 -13.47 7.53 -5.14
CA ARG A 44 -12.60 8.50 -4.51
C ARG A 44 -11.28 8.66 -5.27
N LEU A 45 -10.64 7.57 -5.67
CA LEU A 45 -9.39 7.62 -6.44
C LEU A 45 -9.58 8.29 -7.79
N GLU A 46 -10.71 8.04 -8.48
CA GLU A 46 -11.08 8.77 -9.71
C GLU A 46 -11.21 10.28 -9.44
N SER A 47 -11.87 10.67 -8.34
CA SER A 47 -11.99 12.08 -7.97
C SER A 47 -10.65 12.76 -7.66
N LEU A 48 -9.63 11.98 -7.31
CA LEU A 48 -8.25 12.43 -7.08
C LEU A 48 -7.40 12.44 -8.37
N GLY A 49 -7.94 11.94 -9.48
CA GLY A 49 -7.29 11.96 -10.79
C GLY A 49 -6.74 10.62 -11.27
N ALA A 50 -7.05 9.51 -10.60
CA ALA A 50 -6.71 8.18 -11.11
C ALA A 50 -7.63 7.76 -12.25
N GLU A 51 -7.08 7.07 -13.24
CA GLU A 51 -7.85 6.39 -14.28
C GLU A 51 -8.19 4.97 -13.83
N ILE A 52 -9.47 4.63 -13.68
CA ILE A 52 -9.91 3.33 -13.15
C ILE A 52 -10.56 2.50 -14.25
N PHE A 53 -10.11 1.24 -14.37
CA PHE A 53 -10.68 0.23 -15.28
C PHE A 53 -11.43 -0.82 -14.44
N TYR A 54 -12.69 -1.07 -14.78
CA TYR A 54 -13.54 -2.06 -14.07
C TYR A 54 -13.49 -3.45 -14.72
N ALA A 55 -12.38 -3.75 -15.39
CA ALA A 55 -12.07 -5.06 -15.94
C ALA A 55 -10.55 -5.23 -16.06
N HIS A 56 -10.08 -6.47 -15.95
CA HIS A 56 -8.70 -6.81 -16.26
C HIS A 56 -8.54 -7.01 -17.76
N ASP A 57 -7.84 -6.10 -18.44
CA ASP A 57 -7.56 -6.16 -19.86
C ASP A 57 -6.07 -5.86 -20.12
N ALA A 58 -5.47 -6.60 -21.04
CA ALA A 58 -4.07 -6.45 -21.42
C ALA A 58 -3.73 -5.02 -21.89
N SER A 59 -4.69 -4.30 -22.47
CA SER A 59 -4.48 -2.92 -22.94
C SER A 59 -4.31 -1.90 -21.80
N ASN A 60 -4.75 -2.21 -20.57
CA ASN A 60 -4.68 -1.30 -19.43
C ASN A 60 -3.24 -0.95 -19.03
N VAL A 61 -2.29 -1.84 -19.34
CA VAL A 61 -0.86 -1.65 -19.00
C VAL A 61 -0.03 -1.04 -20.14
N ALA A 62 -0.66 -0.76 -21.29
CA ALA A 62 0.04 -0.10 -22.39
C ALA A 62 0.58 1.27 -21.95
N GLU A 63 1.83 1.56 -22.34
CA GLU A 63 2.51 2.83 -22.03
C GLU A 63 2.68 3.15 -20.53
N LYS A 64 2.63 2.15 -19.65
CA LYS A 64 2.93 2.32 -18.24
C LYS A 64 4.42 2.05 -17.97
N ASP A 65 4.97 2.74 -16.99
CA ASP A 65 6.39 2.60 -16.61
C ASP A 65 6.57 1.52 -15.53
N LEU A 66 5.52 1.26 -14.74
CA LEU A 66 5.55 0.33 -13.61
C LEU A 66 4.15 -0.24 -13.36
N VAL A 67 4.10 -1.52 -13.04
CA VAL A 67 2.89 -2.20 -12.57
C VAL A 67 3.06 -2.63 -11.12
N VAL A 68 2.05 -2.37 -10.29
CA VAL A 68 2.01 -2.80 -8.89
C VAL A 68 0.86 -3.78 -8.71
N ILE A 69 1.14 -4.95 -8.11
CA ILE A 69 0.13 -5.98 -7.92
C ILE A 69 -0.21 -6.19 -6.45
N SER A 70 -1.50 -6.40 -6.17
CA SER A 70 -1.99 -6.87 -4.88
C SER A 70 -1.62 -8.35 -4.68
N SER A 71 -1.50 -8.81 -3.43
CA SER A 71 -1.30 -10.22 -3.08
C SER A 71 -2.42 -11.15 -3.55
N ALA A 72 -3.61 -10.60 -3.81
CA ALA A 72 -4.77 -11.35 -4.33
C ALA A 72 -4.72 -11.61 -5.85
N ILE A 73 -3.80 -10.97 -6.57
CA ILE A 73 -3.70 -11.07 -8.03
C ILE A 73 -2.79 -12.24 -8.41
N SER A 74 -3.34 -13.15 -9.24
CA SER A 74 -2.59 -14.27 -9.81
C SER A 74 -1.59 -13.79 -10.87
N HIS A 75 -0.49 -14.51 -11.03
CA HIS A 75 0.45 -14.33 -12.14
C HIS A 75 -0.17 -14.61 -13.53
N GLU A 76 -1.31 -15.32 -13.57
CA GLU A 76 -2.06 -15.57 -14.81
C GLU A 76 -2.97 -14.41 -15.22
N ASN A 77 -3.01 -13.32 -14.45
CA ASN A 77 -3.78 -12.14 -14.78
C ASN A 77 -3.31 -11.55 -16.13
N LEU A 78 -4.26 -11.15 -16.98
CA LEU A 78 -3.97 -10.66 -18.34
C LEU A 78 -3.05 -9.43 -18.33
N GLU A 79 -3.23 -8.53 -17.38
CA GLU A 79 -2.42 -7.32 -17.23
C GLU A 79 -1.00 -7.65 -16.78
N VAL A 80 -0.83 -8.61 -15.87
CA VAL A 80 0.50 -9.08 -15.43
C VAL A 80 1.24 -9.73 -16.60
N SER A 81 0.57 -10.66 -17.29
CA SER A 81 1.15 -11.36 -18.46
C SER A 81 1.55 -10.40 -19.57
N GLU A 82 0.76 -9.35 -19.81
CA GLU A 82 1.07 -8.35 -20.84
C GLU A 82 2.21 -7.42 -20.41
N ALA A 83 2.24 -6.99 -19.13
CA ALA A 83 3.34 -6.20 -18.61
C ALA A 83 4.69 -6.92 -18.73
N GLU A 84 4.72 -8.24 -18.46
CA GLU A 84 5.92 -9.08 -18.63
C GLU A 84 6.36 -9.14 -20.11
N LYS A 85 5.44 -9.33 -21.06
CA LYS A 85 5.74 -9.32 -22.49
C LYS A 85 6.31 -7.97 -22.96
N LEU A 86 5.75 -6.88 -22.44
CA LEU A 86 6.20 -5.51 -22.74
C LEU A 86 7.46 -5.13 -21.98
N LYS A 87 7.96 -6.01 -21.09
CA LYS A 87 9.12 -5.76 -20.18
C LYS A 87 8.90 -4.57 -19.24
N ILE A 88 7.65 -4.30 -18.89
CA ILE A 88 7.31 -3.32 -17.85
C ILE A 88 7.58 -3.99 -16.50
N PRO A 89 8.33 -3.35 -15.61
CA PRO A 89 8.57 -3.89 -14.27
C PRO A 89 7.25 -4.14 -13.53
N VAL A 90 7.13 -5.32 -12.91
CA VAL A 90 5.99 -5.68 -12.05
C VAL A 90 6.51 -5.88 -10.64
N ILE A 91 5.99 -5.14 -9.68
CA ILE A 91 6.37 -5.24 -8.27
C ILE A 91 5.15 -5.51 -7.38
N LYS A 92 5.39 -6.09 -6.22
CA LYS A 92 4.34 -6.34 -5.23
C LYS A 92 3.98 -5.05 -4.48
N ARG A 93 2.75 -4.99 -3.97
CA ARG A 93 2.26 -3.92 -3.08
C ARG A 93 3.24 -3.58 -1.96
N ALA A 94 3.80 -4.60 -1.30
CA ALA A 94 4.74 -4.41 -0.20
C ALA A 94 6.08 -3.80 -0.63
N GLU A 95 6.55 -4.09 -1.84
CA GLU A 95 7.75 -3.45 -2.40
C GLU A 95 7.52 -1.97 -2.68
N MET A 96 6.33 -1.62 -3.23
CA MET A 96 5.96 -0.22 -3.40
C MET A 96 5.83 0.50 -2.05
N LEU A 97 5.22 -0.13 -1.05
CA LEU A 97 5.14 0.41 0.30
C LEU A 97 6.53 0.66 0.89
N ALA A 98 7.45 -0.31 0.74
CA ALA A 98 8.84 -0.16 1.18
C ALA A 98 9.54 1.03 0.50
N ASN A 99 9.32 1.23 -0.80
CA ASN A 99 9.85 2.38 -1.53
C ASN A 99 9.30 3.71 -0.99
N LEU A 100 8.00 3.79 -0.70
CA LEU A 100 7.40 4.98 -0.10
C LEU A 100 7.94 5.27 1.31
N MET A 101 8.17 4.21 2.09
CA MET A 101 8.75 4.33 3.44
C MET A 101 10.17 4.90 3.42
N MET A 102 10.94 4.66 2.36
CA MET A 102 12.30 5.21 2.22
C MET A 102 12.33 6.72 2.00
N LEU A 103 11.22 7.33 1.62
CA LEU A 103 11.15 8.78 1.39
C LEU A 103 11.14 9.60 2.68
N LYS A 104 10.88 8.96 3.84
CA LYS A 104 10.69 9.62 5.13
C LYS A 104 11.24 8.77 6.28
N GLU A 105 11.31 9.36 7.48
CA GLU A 105 11.60 8.61 8.71
C GLU A 105 10.45 7.65 9.02
N SER A 106 10.60 6.40 8.62
CA SER A 106 9.54 5.41 8.65
C SER A 106 9.44 4.69 9.99
N VAL A 107 8.20 4.49 10.42
CA VAL A 107 7.83 3.68 11.58
C VAL A 107 6.84 2.62 11.13
N ALA A 108 7.20 1.36 11.25
CA ALA A 108 6.32 0.22 10.98
C ALA A 108 5.70 -0.30 12.28
N ILE A 109 4.40 -0.53 12.25
CA ILE A 109 3.64 -1.06 13.39
C ILE A 109 3.26 -2.50 13.08
N ALA A 110 3.85 -3.44 13.81
CA ALA A 110 3.65 -4.88 13.71
C ALA A 110 2.91 -5.42 14.95
N GLY A 111 2.45 -6.65 14.84
CA GLY A 111 1.80 -7.39 15.92
C GLY A 111 0.51 -8.08 15.46
N SER A 112 0.11 -9.15 16.12
CA SER A 112 -1.10 -9.89 15.78
C SER A 112 -2.34 -8.99 15.85
N HIS A 113 -2.43 -8.14 16.88
CA HIS A 113 -3.57 -7.26 17.11
C HIS A 113 -3.15 -5.81 17.39
N GLY A 114 -4.03 -4.86 17.06
CA GLY A 114 -3.88 -3.45 17.42
C GLY A 114 -3.03 -2.61 16.48
N LYS A 115 -2.51 -3.15 15.39
CA LYS A 115 -1.73 -2.42 14.38
C LYS A 115 -2.43 -1.13 13.93
N THR A 116 -3.65 -1.26 13.44
CA THR A 116 -4.48 -0.13 12.97
C THR A 116 -4.69 0.91 14.06
N THR A 117 -5.06 0.48 15.27
CA THR A 117 -5.30 1.39 16.39
C THR A 117 -4.06 2.19 16.74
N ILE A 118 -2.89 1.53 16.86
CA ILE A 118 -1.63 2.19 17.20
C ILE A 118 -1.21 3.15 16.09
N THR A 119 -1.34 2.74 14.82
CA THR A 119 -1.03 3.60 13.68
C THR A 119 -1.90 4.86 13.68
N CYS A 120 -3.20 4.72 13.94
CA CYS A 120 -4.13 5.85 14.07
C CYS A 120 -3.76 6.78 15.23
N ILE A 121 -3.45 6.23 16.40
CA ILE A 121 -3.04 7.02 17.57
C ILE A 121 -1.78 7.82 17.27
N LEU A 122 -0.77 7.19 16.69
CA LEU A 122 0.48 7.88 16.29
C LEU A 122 0.22 8.98 15.28
N ALA A 123 -0.54 8.66 14.21
CA ALA A 123 -0.91 9.64 13.19
C ALA A 123 -1.67 10.83 13.80
N HIS A 124 -2.59 10.57 14.74
CA HIS A 124 -3.35 11.62 15.43
C HIS A 124 -2.46 12.47 16.34
N ILE A 125 -1.62 11.85 17.18
CA ILE A 125 -0.72 12.58 18.08
C ILE A 125 0.21 13.49 17.29
N PHE A 126 0.81 12.99 16.22
CA PHE A 126 1.73 13.78 15.39
C PHE A 126 1.00 14.90 14.64
N SER A 127 -0.20 14.65 14.13
CA SER A 127 -1.03 15.67 13.47
C SER A 127 -1.45 16.77 14.43
N SER A 128 -1.86 16.41 15.66
CA SER A 128 -2.28 17.38 16.70
C SER A 128 -1.13 18.25 17.22
N ASN A 129 0.13 17.81 17.01
CA ASN A 129 1.33 18.57 17.33
C ASN A 129 1.96 19.25 16.09
N GLU A 130 1.18 19.49 15.04
CA GLU A 130 1.60 20.20 13.81
C GLU A 130 2.78 19.55 13.08
N LEU A 131 3.04 18.26 13.32
CA LEU A 131 4.14 17.52 12.68
C LEU A 131 3.76 16.95 11.30
N ASP A 132 2.49 17.07 10.91
CA ASP A 132 1.93 16.70 9.61
C ASP A 132 2.49 15.39 9.01
N PRO A 133 2.27 14.24 9.66
CA PRO A 133 2.86 12.98 9.23
C PRO A 133 2.18 12.43 7.97
N THR A 134 2.92 11.63 7.22
CA THR A 134 2.35 10.69 6.25
C THR A 134 1.88 9.44 7.01
N TYR A 135 0.75 8.86 6.60
CA TYR A 135 0.33 7.56 7.12
C TYR A 135 -0.36 6.72 6.05
N ILE A 136 -0.22 5.41 6.16
CA ILE A 136 -0.90 4.39 5.34
C ILE A 136 -1.44 3.33 6.30
N ILE A 137 -2.76 3.21 6.36
CA ILE A 137 -3.50 2.33 7.27
C ILE A 137 -4.16 1.23 6.44
N GLY A 138 -3.98 -0.02 6.83
CA GLY A 138 -4.46 -1.19 6.07
C GLY A 138 -5.98 -1.39 6.09
N GLY A 139 -6.69 -0.76 7.02
CA GLY A 139 -8.14 -0.88 7.19
C GLY A 139 -8.88 0.45 7.06
N LYS A 140 -10.21 0.37 6.91
CA LYS A 140 -11.07 1.54 6.96
C LYS A 140 -11.19 2.03 8.41
N VAL A 141 -10.90 3.31 8.64
CA VAL A 141 -11.00 3.94 9.94
C VAL A 141 -11.98 5.09 9.85
N GLU A 142 -13.13 4.99 10.55
CA GLU A 142 -14.22 5.98 10.48
C GLU A 142 -13.81 7.38 10.96
N SER A 143 -12.84 7.46 11.87
CA SER A 143 -12.34 8.73 12.40
C SER A 143 -11.38 9.47 11.46
N PHE A 144 -10.94 8.85 10.36
CA PHE A 144 -10.09 9.45 9.36
C PHE A 144 -10.84 9.62 8.04
N ALA A 145 -10.66 10.75 7.37
CA ALA A 145 -11.27 11.01 6.06
C ALA A 145 -10.78 10.04 4.97
N SER A 146 -9.59 9.50 5.15
CA SER A 146 -8.98 8.48 4.29
C SER A 146 -8.08 7.57 5.11
N ASN A 147 -7.87 6.35 4.63
CA ASN A 147 -6.91 5.40 5.18
C ASN A 147 -5.45 5.72 4.81
N ALA A 148 -5.21 6.78 4.05
CA ALA A 148 -3.88 7.28 3.74
C ALA A 148 -3.87 8.81 3.63
N LYS A 149 -2.73 9.41 3.95
CA LYS A 149 -2.47 10.84 3.79
C LYS A 149 -0.98 11.06 3.50
N LEU A 150 -0.68 11.85 2.50
CA LEU A 150 0.65 12.42 2.30
C LEU A 150 0.77 13.71 3.13
N GLY A 151 1.51 13.65 4.24
CA GLY A 151 1.86 14.83 5.04
C GLY A 151 3.16 15.47 4.58
N LYS A 152 3.36 16.74 4.92
CA LYS A 152 4.60 17.48 4.64
C LYS A 152 5.71 17.18 5.65
N GLY A 153 5.36 16.59 6.78
CA GLY A 153 6.30 16.23 7.84
C GLY A 153 7.24 15.10 7.46
N LYS A 154 8.25 14.89 8.29
CA LYS A 154 9.34 13.94 8.02
C LYS A 154 8.98 12.48 8.34
N HIS A 155 7.89 12.21 9.03
CA HIS A 155 7.53 10.88 9.48
C HIS A 155 6.51 10.21 8.54
N ILE A 156 6.64 8.88 8.40
CA ILE A 156 5.63 8.01 7.80
C ILE A 156 5.31 6.86 8.75
N PHE A 157 4.03 6.65 9.04
CA PHE A 157 3.50 5.54 9.82
C PHE A 157 2.78 4.56 8.92
N THR A 158 3.08 3.28 9.06
CA THR A 158 2.39 2.22 8.31
C THR A 158 2.26 0.95 9.14
N GLU A 159 1.26 0.15 8.80
CA GLU A 159 1.12 -1.20 9.32
C GLU A 159 2.08 -2.15 8.61
N ALA A 160 2.68 -3.08 9.36
CA ALA A 160 3.44 -4.19 8.83
C ALA A 160 2.55 -5.44 8.92
N ASP A 161 2.10 -5.92 7.74
CA ASP A 161 1.21 -7.06 7.64
C ASP A 161 2.02 -8.35 7.61
N GLU A 162 1.81 -9.19 8.60
CA GLU A 162 2.47 -10.50 8.73
C GLU A 162 1.74 -11.62 7.98
N SER A 163 0.47 -11.44 7.61
CA SER A 163 -0.39 -12.51 7.10
C SER A 163 0.14 -13.19 5.84
N ASP A 164 0.82 -12.46 4.98
CA ASP A 164 1.39 -12.94 3.71
C ASP A 164 2.94 -12.89 3.69
N GLY A 165 3.58 -12.61 4.84
CA GLY A 165 5.03 -12.45 4.94
C GLY A 165 5.58 -11.19 4.27
N SER A 166 4.73 -10.34 3.75
CA SER A 166 5.13 -9.12 3.02
C SER A 166 5.88 -8.10 3.88
N PHE A 167 5.66 -8.13 5.20
CA PHE A 167 6.36 -7.27 6.16
C PHE A 167 7.90 -7.45 6.13
N LEU A 168 8.40 -8.61 5.68
CA LEU A 168 9.84 -8.87 5.54
C LEU A 168 10.51 -8.00 4.48
N LEU A 169 9.74 -7.43 3.57
CA LEU A 169 10.24 -6.50 2.55
C LEU A 169 10.39 -5.07 3.09
N LEU A 170 9.73 -4.76 4.21
CA LEU A 170 9.79 -3.44 4.81
C LEU A 170 11.12 -3.24 5.54
N ARG A 171 11.70 -2.06 5.41
CA ARG A 171 12.95 -1.66 6.09
C ARG A 171 12.71 -0.36 6.85
N PRO A 172 11.95 -0.39 7.95
CA PRO A 172 11.62 0.81 8.70
C PRO A 172 12.84 1.34 9.47
N HIS A 173 12.87 2.65 9.69
CA HIS A 173 13.82 3.27 10.61
C HIS A 173 13.56 2.87 12.07
N LYS A 174 12.27 2.66 12.39
CA LYS A 174 11.80 2.18 13.70
C LYS A 174 10.67 1.20 13.51
N ALA A 175 10.61 0.19 14.37
CA ALA A 175 9.50 -0.75 14.43
C ALA A 175 8.87 -0.74 15.82
N VAL A 176 7.54 -0.83 15.85
CA VAL A 176 6.75 -1.03 17.06
C VAL A 176 6.11 -2.40 16.95
N ILE A 177 6.38 -3.29 17.89
CA ILE A 177 5.72 -4.58 18.02
C ILE A 177 4.72 -4.48 19.15
N ALA A 178 3.42 -4.45 18.79
CA ALA A 178 2.33 -4.25 19.75
C ALA A 178 2.14 -5.48 20.66
N ASN A 179 2.16 -6.64 20.07
CA ASN A 179 2.05 -7.95 20.72
C ASN A 179 2.51 -9.04 19.76
N ILE A 180 2.73 -10.22 20.32
CA ILE A 180 3.05 -11.44 19.56
C ILE A 180 2.11 -12.51 20.10
N ASP A 181 1.25 -13.06 19.24
CA ASP A 181 0.28 -14.08 19.58
C ASP A 181 0.26 -15.16 18.48
N ASN A 182 -0.35 -16.32 18.79
CA ASN A 182 -0.54 -17.40 17.83
C ASN A 182 -1.61 -17.02 16.81
N ASP A 183 -1.19 -16.31 15.76
CA ASP A 183 -2.04 -15.91 14.64
C ASP A 183 -1.34 -16.28 13.32
N HIS A 184 -2.13 -16.45 12.25
CA HIS A 184 -1.62 -16.77 10.92
C HIS A 184 -0.74 -18.05 10.86
N LEU A 185 -1.08 -19.09 11.62
CA LEU A 185 -0.34 -20.38 11.69
C LEU A 185 -0.24 -21.07 10.32
N GLU A 186 -1.10 -20.72 9.37
CA GLU A 186 -1.03 -21.20 7.99
C GLU A 186 0.17 -20.66 7.21
N ALA A 187 0.67 -19.49 7.59
CA ALA A 187 1.80 -18.82 6.95
C ALA A 187 3.14 -19.14 7.61
N TYR A 188 3.12 -19.60 8.87
CA TYR A 188 4.33 -19.86 9.66
C TYR A 188 4.23 -21.22 10.36
N ASP A 189 5.15 -22.13 10.06
CA ASP A 189 5.25 -23.47 10.69
C ASP A 189 5.51 -23.45 12.19
N LEU A 190 5.92 -22.31 12.73
CA LEU A 190 6.21 -22.08 14.15
C LEU A 190 5.75 -20.69 14.55
N SER A 191 5.19 -20.58 15.75
CA SER A 191 4.84 -19.28 16.33
C SER A 191 6.05 -18.32 16.30
N LEU A 192 5.78 -17.02 16.17
CA LEU A 192 6.76 -15.92 16.20
C LEU A 192 7.73 -15.93 17.41
N ILE A 193 7.67 -16.93 18.28
CA ILE A 193 8.54 -17.13 19.45
C ILE A 193 10.01 -17.39 19.06
N HIS A 194 10.30 -17.60 17.78
CA HIS A 194 11.65 -17.96 17.30
C HIS A 194 12.33 -16.86 16.50
N ILE A 195 11.89 -15.62 16.67
CA ILE A 195 12.61 -14.44 16.14
C ILE A 195 13.68 -14.01 17.15
#